data_fd10c712a666a947564b0f167be64039
#
_entry.id   fd10c712a666a947564b0f167be64039
#
_cell.length_a   1.000
_cell.length_b   1.000
_cell.length_c   1.000
_cell.angle_alpha   90.00
_cell.angle_beta   90.00
_cell.angle_gamma   90.00
#
_symmetry.space_group_name_H-M   'P 1'
#
loop_
_entity.id
_entity.type
_entity.pdbx_description
1 polymer ?
#
loop_
_entity_poly.entity_id
_entity_poly.type
_entity_poly.pdbx_seq_one_letter_code
_entity_poly.pdbx_strand_id
1 'polypeptide(L)'
;MRRAEMLKEAYHLEAHVEGGSFVEVYTAPFEKDGRALAGSIYFLLDSGEISHFHEIDCDEIWYFHEGCGMKITVLSESGKEVFLLGNNVAEGERPMILIPKGCLFAAENLRPDGYSFVSCVTTPAF
;
A
#
# COMPACT_ATOMS: atom_id res chain seq x y z
N MET A 1 -2.87 22.26 10.48
CA MET A 1 -2.46 20.84 10.43
C MET A 1 -2.58 20.34 9.00
N ARG A 2 -1.54 19.72 8.48
CA ARG A 2 -1.58 19.15 7.12
C ARG A 2 -2.53 17.95 7.05
N ARG A 3 -3.08 17.70 5.86
CA ARG A 3 -4.02 16.59 5.66
C ARG A 3 -3.44 15.24 6.09
N ALA A 4 -2.17 14.98 5.75
CA ALA A 4 -1.50 13.73 6.14
C ALA A 4 -1.47 13.57 7.67
N GLU A 5 -1.19 14.63 8.40
CA GLU A 5 -1.19 14.60 9.87
C GLU A 5 -2.59 14.35 10.43
N MET A 6 -3.61 14.95 9.81
CA MET A 6 -5.00 14.72 10.20
C MET A 6 -5.39 13.26 10.06
N LEU A 7 -4.98 12.63 8.96
CA LEU A 7 -5.26 11.22 8.71
C LEU A 7 -4.53 10.32 9.73
N LYS A 8 -3.27 10.63 10.02
CA LYS A 8 -2.50 9.88 11.01
C LYS A 8 -3.16 9.91 12.38
N GLU A 9 -3.64 11.08 12.80
CA GLU A 9 -4.31 11.22 14.09
C GLU A 9 -5.68 10.55 14.08
N ALA A 10 -6.48 10.80 13.05
CA ALA A 10 -7.86 10.30 12.97
C ALA A 10 -7.92 8.77 13.01
N TYR A 11 -6.98 8.10 12.35
CA TYR A 11 -6.98 6.64 12.24
C TYR A 11 -5.91 5.96 13.08
N HIS A 12 -5.18 6.70 13.90
CA HIS A 12 -4.16 6.17 14.81
C HIS A 12 -3.06 5.40 14.07
N LEU A 13 -2.59 5.97 12.96
CA LEU A 13 -1.55 5.33 12.16
C LEU A 13 -0.22 5.35 12.91
N GLU A 14 0.50 4.25 12.85
CA GLU A 14 1.82 4.12 13.47
C GLU A 14 2.87 3.73 12.42
N ALA A 15 4.14 3.95 12.74
CA ALA A 15 5.23 3.74 11.78
C ALA A 15 5.28 2.29 11.30
N HIS A 16 5.39 2.12 9.97
CA HIS A 16 5.58 0.82 9.34
C HIS A 16 7.07 0.54 9.21
N VAL A 17 7.47 -0.70 9.43
CA VAL A 17 8.88 -1.11 9.41
C VAL A 17 9.55 -0.86 8.04
N GLU A 18 8.79 -0.98 6.95
CA GLU A 18 9.30 -0.77 5.59
C GLU A 18 9.19 0.69 5.13
N GLY A 19 8.64 1.56 5.94
CA GLY A 19 8.39 2.98 5.63
C GLY A 19 6.91 3.30 5.57
N GLY A 20 6.57 4.57 5.84
CA GLY A 20 5.19 5.01 5.91
C GLY A 20 4.54 4.70 7.25
N SER A 21 3.23 4.85 7.30
CA SER A 21 2.43 4.65 8.52
C SER A 21 1.19 3.82 8.23
N PHE A 22 0.77 3.00 9.17
CA PHE A 22 -0.33 2.06 8.94
C PHE A 22 -1.13 1.78 10.22
N VAL A 23 -2.30 1.20 10.03
CA VAL A 23 -3.11 0.61 11.11
C VAL A 23 -3.90 -0.57 10.54
N GLU A 24 -3.99 -1.66 11.31
CA GLU A 24 -4.84 -2.77 10.95
C GLU A 24 -6.31 -2.39 11.16
N VAL A 25 -7.14 -2.62 10.14
CA VAL A 25 -8.57 -2.29 10.20
C VAL A 25 -9.47 -3.50 10.03
N TYR A 26 -8.94 -4.63 9.59
CA TYR A 26 -9.71 -5.85 9.43
C TYR A 26 -8.81 -7.08 9.45
N THR A 27 -9.27 -8.12 10.16
CA THR A 27 -8.69 -9.46 10.10
C THR A 27 -9.86 -10.42 9.95
N ALA A 28 -9.84 -11.25 8.90
CA ALA A 28 -10.92 -12.20 8.66
C ALA A 28 -11.06 -13.15 9.83
N PRO A 29 -12.29 -13.45 10.30
CA PRO A 29 -12.51 -14.38 11.40
C PRO A 29 -12.35 -15.84 10.99
N PHE A 30 -12.14 -16.11 9.71
CA PHE A 30 -11.95 -17.43 9.16
C PHE A 30 -10.47 -17.70 8.92
N GLU A 31 -10.02 -18.93 9.18
CA GLU A 31 -8.62 -19.30 9.05
C GLU A 31 -8.48 -20.52 8.15
N LYS A 32 -7.29 -20.65 7.57
CA LYS A 32 -6.86 -21.86 6.87
C LYS A 32 -5.37 -22.05 7.19
N ASP A 33 -5.02 -23.25 7.61
CA ASP A 33 -3.63 -23.60 7.96
C ASP A 33 -3.06 -22.68 9.07
N GLY A 34 -3.91 -22.32 10.03
CA GLY A 34 -3.51 -21.49 11.17
C GLY A 34 -3.35 -20.00 10.86
N ARG A 35 -3.82 -19.55 9.71
CA ARG A 35 -3.64 -18.17 9.25
C ARG A 35 -4.98 -17.61 8.77
N ALA A 36 -5.30 -16.36 9.15
CA ALA A 36 -6.52 -15.71 8.70
C ALA A 36 -6.57 -15.64 7.17
N LEU A 37 -7.76 -15.77 6.58
CA LEU A 37 -7.92 -15.77 5.13
C LEU A 37 -7.60 -14.44 4.48
N ALA A 38 -7.78 -13.33 5.21
CA ALA A 38 -7.48 -12.00 4.70
C ALA A 38 -7.26 -11.03 5.84
N GLY A 39 -6.54 -9.97 5.56
CA GLY A 39 -6.37 -8.84 6.45
C GLY A 39 -6.36 -7.55 5.66
N SER A 40 -6.63 -6.44 6.31
CA SER A 40 -6.61 -5.14 5.65
C SER A 40 -6.02 -4.08 6.56
N ILE A 41 -5.29 -3.15 5.97
CA ILE A 41 -4.71 -2.00 6.65
C ILE A 41 -5.09 -0.71 5.91
N TYR A 42 -5.10 0.40 6.64
CA TYR A 42 -4.90 1.70 6.04
C TYR A 42 -3.39 1.95 6.01
N PHE A 43 -2.91 2.57 4.96
CA PHE A 43 -1.50 2.88 4.78
C PHE A 43 -1.35 4.29 4.22
N LEU A 44 -0.43 5.04 4.81
CA LEU A 44 -0.16 6.41 4.37
C LEU A 44 1.33 6.58 4.14
N LEU A 45 1.66 7.16 2.98
CA LEU A 45 3.02 7.53 2.61
C LEU A 45 3.06 9.05 2.57
N ASP A 46 3.74 9.66 3.55
CA ASP A 46 3.86 11.11 3.65
C ASP A 46 4.98 11.63 2.76
N SER A 47 5.10 12.94 2.63
CA SER A 47 6.11 13.56 1.79
C SER A 47 7.51 13.12 2.22
N GLY A 48 8.34 12.78 1.24
CA GLY A 48 9.71 12.33 1.50
C GLY A 48 9.84 10.90 1.96
N GLU A 49 8.73 10.22 2.25
CA GLU A 49 8.76 8.81 2.66
C GLU A 49 8.68 7.88 1.45
N ILE A 50 9.27 6.71 1.60
CA ILE A 50 9.13 5.62 0.63
C ILE A 50 8.86 4.33 1.40
N SER A 51 8.17 3.39 0.74
CA SER A 51 8.06 2.02 1.22
C SER A 51 9.14 1.23 0.49
N HIS A 52 10.13 0.75 1.24
CA HIS A 52 11.31 0.08 0.69
C HIS A 52 10.98 -1.28 0.10
N PHE A 53 11.80 -1.76 -0.82
CA PHE A 53 11.61 -3.07 -1.42
C PHE A 53 11.54 -4.16 -0.35
N HIS A 54 10.49 -4.96 -0.44
CA HIS A 54 10.30 -6.13 0.42
C HIS A 54 9.42 -7.14 -0.30
N GLU A 55 9.44 -8.37 0.21
CA GLU A 55 8.65 -9.48 -0.32
C GLU A 55 7.62 -9.89 0.72
N ILE A 56 6.43 -10.25 0.26
CA ILE A 56 5.40 -10.85 1.12
C ILE A 56 4.96 -12.18 0.53
N ASP A 57 4.50 -13.06 1.40
CA ASP A 57 4.08 -14.42 1.03
C ASP A 57 2.57 -14.54 0.83
N CYS A 58 1.95 -13.47 0.36
CA CYS A 58 0.52 -13.38 0.10
C CYS A 58 0.28 -12.43 -1.07
N ASP A 59 -0.89 -12.54 -1.70
CA ASP A 59 -1.30 -11.53 -2.67
C ASP A 59 -1.68 -10.27 -1.90
N GLU A 60 -1.36 -9.10 -2.45
CA GLU A 60 -1.71 -7.83 -1.84
C GLU A 60 -2.41 -6.94 -2.86
N ILE A 61 -3.57 -6.41 -2.46
CA ILE A 61 -4.35 -5.52 -3.30
C ILE A 61 -4.32 -4.14 -2.67
N TRP A 62 -3.99 -3.12 -3.47
CA TRP A 62 -3.91 -1.74 -3.04
C TRP A 62 -5.04 -0.93 -3.65
N TYR A 63 -5.78 -0.20 -2.82
CA TYR A 63 -6.87 0.68 -3.24
C TYR A 63 -6.53 2.12 -2.90
N PHE A 64 -6.58 2.99 -3.89
CA PHE A 64 -6.27 4.41 -3.70
C PHE A 64 -7.45 5.16 -3.09
N HIS A 65 -7.19 5.99 -2.07
CA HIS A 65 -8.21 6.82 -1.43
C HIS A 65 -8.02 8.30 -1.73
N GLU A 66 -6.84 8.86 -1.48
CA GLU A 66 -6.59 10.27 -1.71
C GLU A 66 -5.10 10.60 -1.75
N GLY A 67 -4.79 11.77 -2.29
CA GLY A 67 -3.44 12.30 -2.35
C GLY A 67 -2.90 12.38 -3.78
N CYS A 68 -1.58 12.43 -3.90
CA CYS A 68 -0.93 12.61 -5.20
C CYS A 68 -0.80 11.35 -6.03
N GLY A 69 -1.01 10.18 -5.43
CA GLY A 69 -0.79 8.92 -6.10
C GLY A 69 0.60 8.34 -5.85
N MET A 70 0.74 7.06 -6.15
CA MET A 70 1.97 6.32 -5.92
C MET A 70 2.47 5.65 -7.19
N LYS A 71 3.80 5.57 -7.29
CA LYS A 71 4.48 4.68 -8.24
C LYS A 71 4.88 3.43 -7.47
N ILE A 72 4.39 2.28 -7.92
CA ILE A 72 4.70 1.00 -7.31
C ILE A 72 5.53 0.20 -8.29
N THR A 73 6.74 -0.14 -7.88
CA THR A 73 7.67 -0.92 -8.70
C THR A 73 7.67 -2.35 -8.21
N VAL A 74 7.39 -3.30 -9.10
CA VAL A 74 7.30 -4.72 -8.79
C VAL A 74 8.37 -5.47 -9.57
N LEU A 75 9.17 -6.27 -8.86
CA LEU A 75 10.23 -7.09 -9.44
C LEU A 75 9.86 -8.56 -9.27
N SER A 76 9.92 -9.30 -10.35
CA SER A 76 9.68 -10.74 -10.35
C SER A 76 10.66 -11.43 -11.30
N GLU A 77 10.58 -12.76 -11.39
CA GLU A 77 11.42 -13.53 -12.34
C GLU A 77 11.18 -13.10 -13.79
N SER A 78 9.97 -12.63 -14.10
CA SER A 78 9.65 -12.17 -15.46
C SER A 78 10.09 -10.74 -15.73
N GLY A 79 10.69 -10.06 -14.76
CA GLY A 79 11.23 -8.72 -14.94
C GLY A 79 10.60 -7.68 -14.05
N LYS A 80 10.65 -6.42 -14.50
CA LYS A 80 10.19 -5.26 -13.75
C LYS A 80 8.88 -4.75 -14.35
N GLU A 81 7.91 -4.49 -13.47
CA GLU A 81 6.68 -3.79 -13.83
C GLU A 81 6.52 -2.55 -12.96
N VAL A 82 5.94 -1.50 -13.52
CA VAL A 82 5.65 -0.26 -12.79
C VAL A 82 4.17 0.03 -12.91
N PHE A 83 3.52 0.24 -11.76
CA PHE A 83 2.11 0.60 -11.68
C PHE A 83 1.97 2.00 -11.09
N LEU A 84 1.01 2.76 -11.61
CA LEU A 84 0.65 4.06 -11.05
C LEU A 84 -0.70 3.91 -10.36
N LEU A 85 -0.71 4.08 -9.04
CA LEU A 85 -1.91 3.98 -8.22
C LEU A 85 -2.45 5.38 -7.94
N GLY A 86 -3.65 5.66 -8.38
CA GLY A 86 -4.25 6.97 -8.23
C GLY A 86 -5.53 7.10 -9.05
N ASN A 87 -6.03 8.33 -9.17
CA ASN A 87 -7.28 8.61 -9.87
C ASN A 87 -7.10 9.38 -11.19
N ASN A 88 -5.88 9.71 -11.57
CA ASN A 88 -5.65 10.45 -12.80
C ASN A 88 -5.60 9.52 -14.00
N VAL A 89 -6.76 9.25 -14.58
CA VAL A 89 -6.91 8.33 -15.71
C VAL A 89 -6.07 8.75 -16.90
N ALA A 90 -5.98 10.07 -17.14
CA ALA A 90 -5.21 10.61 -18.28
C ALA A 90 -3.71 10.28 -18.18
N GLU A 91 -3.19 10.11 -16.98
CA GLU A 91 -1.79 9.78 -16.74
C GLU A 91 -1.56 8.27 -16.58
N GLY A 92 -2.58 7.45 -16.80
CA GLY A 92 -2.46 6.01 -16.70
C GLY A 92 -2.57 5.48 -15.27
N GLU A 93 -3.05 6.29 -14.34
CA GLU A 93 -3.23 5.86 -12.96
C GLU A 93 -4.45 4.95 -12.84
N ARG A 94 -4.36 3.99 -11.94
CA ARG A 94 -5.44 3.05 -11.62
C ARG A 94 -5.81 3.16 -10.15
N PRO A 95 -7.10 3.06 -9.81
CA PRO A 95 -7.53 3.15 -8.41
C PRO A 95 -7.24 1.87 -7.60
N MET A 96 -6.94 0.77 -8.27
CA MET A 96 -6.62 -0.51 -7.64
C MET A 96 -5.53 -1.23 -8.42
N ILE A 97 -4.58 -1.84 -7.72
CA ILE A 97 -3.57 -2.70 -8.31
C ILE A 97 -3.41 -3.97 -7.47
N LEU A 98 -2.92 -5.02 -8.10
CA LEU A 98 -2.61 -6.29 -7.44
C LEU A 98 -1.11 -6.54 -7.51
N ILE A 99 -0.52 -6.86 -6.36
CA ILE A 99 0.86 -7.33 -6.27
C ILE A 99 0.79 -8.82 -5.92
N PRO A 100 1.22 -9.69 -6.85
CA PRO A 100 1.19 -11.14 -6.61
C PRO A 100 2.19 -11.55 -5.53
N LYS A 101 1.86 -12.60 -4.82
CA LYS A 101 2.73 -13.19 -3.81
C LYS A 101 4.08 -13.57 -4.44
N GLY A 102 5.15 -13.39 -3.67
CA GLY A 102 6.50 -13.77 -4.09
C GLY A 102 7.25 -12.70 -4.89
N CYS A 103 6.63 -11.57 -5.18
CA CYS A 103 7.29 -10.46 -5.84
C CYS A 103 7.95 -9.53 -4.83
N LEU A 104 9.06 -8.90 -5.23
CA LEU A 104 9.62 -7.77 -4.50
C LEU A 104 8.93 -6.50 -4.97
N PHE A 105 8.56 -5.61 -4.07
CA PHE A 105 7.94 -4.35 -4.49
C PHE A 105 8.30 -3.20 -3.56
N ALA A 106 8.24 -2.01 -4.13
CA ALA A 106 8.47 -0.75 -3.40
C ALA A 106 7.49 0.28 -3.90
N ALA A 107 7.20 1.27 -3.06
CA ALA A 107 6.26 2.34 -3.40
C ALA A 107 6.84 3.70 -3.05
N GLU A 108 6.56 4.68 -3.89
CA GLU A 108 6.92 6.07 -3.63
C GLU A 108 5.82 6.99 -4.13
N ASN A 109 5.70 8.16 -3.53
CA ASN A 109 4.75 9.16 -3.99
C ASN A 109 5.12 9.67 -5.37
N LEU A 110 4.11 9.97 -6.21
CA LEU A 110 4.34 10.55 -7.53
C LEU A 110 4.86 11.97 -7.46
N ARG A 111 4.66 12.66 -6.32
CA ARG A 111 5.15 14.01 -6.09
C ARG A 111 5.98 14.05 -4.82
N PRO A 112 7.18 14.65 -4.82
CA PRO A 112 8.05 14.64 -3.65
C PRO A 112 7.48 15.39 -2.45
N ASP A 113 6.60 16.36 -2.67
CA ASP A 113 5.95 17.14 -1.62
C ASP A 113 4.53 16.65 -1.32
N GLY A 114 4.10 15.57 -1.95
CA GLY A 114 2.75 15.03 -1.79
C GLY A 114 2.67 13.92 -0.76
N TYR A 115 1.46 13.44 -0.56
CA TYR A 115 1.17 12.26 0.27
C TYR A 115 0.21 11.36 -0.49
N SER A 116 0.13 10.10 -0.07
CA SER A 116 -0.86 9.16 -0.61
C SER A 116 -1.45 8.35 0.52
N PHE A 117 -2.77 8.20 0.52
CA PHE A 117 -3.52 7.42 1.49
C PHE A 117 -4.26 6.30 0.76
N VAL A 118 -4.02 5.07 1.20
CA VAL A 118 -4.50 3.87 0.51
C VAL A 118 -5.00 2.84 1.52
N SER A 119 -5.70 1.83 1.03
CA SER A 119 -5.95 0.59 1.77
C SER A 119 -5.23 -0.54 1.09
N CYS A 120 -4.71 -1.48 1.89
CA CYS A 120 -4.10 -2.69 1.37
C CYS A 120 -4.84 -3.89 1.96
N VAL A 121 -5.15 -4.87 1.11
CA VAL A 121 -5.75 -6.13 1.52
C VAL A 121 -4.77 -7.23 1.18
N THR A 122 -4.49 -8.10 2.14
CA THR A 122 -3.66 -9.28 1.90
C THR A 122 -4.48 -10.55 2.03
N THR A 123 -4.22 -11.53 1.18
CA THR A 123 -4.85 -12.84 1.25
C THR A 123 -3.82 -13.92 0.93
N PRO A 124 -3.55 -14.82 1.90
CA PRO A 124 -3.96 -14.78 3.30
C PRO A 124 -3.43 -13.56 4.04
N ALA A 125 -3.85 -13.39 5.29
CA ALA A 125 -3.43 -12.23 6.08
C ALA A 125 -1.92 -12.19 6.27
N PHE A 126 -1.43 -10.99 6.29
CA PHE A 126 -0.02 -10.69 6.52
C PHE A 126 0.44 -11.12 7.91
#